data_879f712b3a24bb554676f16c7bf3fe4a
#
_entry.id   879f712b3a24bb554676f16c7bf3fe4a
#
_cell.length_a   1.000
_cell.length_b   1.000
_cell.length_c   1.000
_cell.angle_alpha   90.00
_cell.angle_beta   90.00
_cell.angle_gamma   90.00
#
_symmetry.space_group_name_H-M   'P 1'
#
loop_
_entity.id
_entity.type
_entity.pdbx_description
1 polymer ?
#
loop_
_entity_poly.entity_id
_entity_poly.type
_entity_poly.pdbx_seq_one_letter_code
_entity_poly.pdbx_strand_id
1 'polypeptide(L)'
;QKKDIACYVAYYPHWQDPNAPEALQVYSYAPEINDFDVPAMVFVGEHEQYQRKRVIDSSVDTLRQKRRPITYIVYPGVGRGFDFRPENVRTFADDLAAKDAIQRAAAFMRSHLER
;
A
#
# COMPACT_ATOMS: atom_id res chain seq x y z
N GLN A 1 -3.66 -12.07 -12.82
CA GLN A 1 -3.10 -12.41 -11.55
C GLN A 1 -3.01 -13.91 -11.35
N LYS A 2 -2.15 -14.36 -10.50
CA LYS A 2 -1.92 -15.79 -10.31
C LYS A 2 -3.03 -16.42 -9.50
N LYS A 3 -3.45 -17.61 -9.91
CA LYS A 3 -4.50 -18.32 -9.20
C LYS A 3 -4.06 -18.81 -7.83
N ASP A 4 -2.76 -19.02 -7.66
CA ASP A 4 -2.23 -19.58 -6.42
C ASP A 4 -1.83 -18.51 -5.40
N ILE A 5 -2.10 -17.23 -5.67
CA ILE A 5 -1.85 -16.15 -4.72
C ILE A 5 -3.05 -16.03 -3.81
N ALA A 6 -2.84 -16.24 -2.49
CA ALA A 6 -3.92 -16.18 -1.51
C ALA A 6 -4.20 -14.76 -1.03
N CYS A 7 -3.18 -13.90 -0.97
CA CYS A 7 -3.34 -12.53 -0.51
C CYS A 7 -2.15 -11.69 -0.96
N TYR A 8 -2.25 -10.38 -0.75
CA TYR A 8 -1.22 -9.43 -1.16
C TYR A 8 -1.01 -8.43 -0.04
N VAL A 9 0.25 -8.18 0.29
CA VAL A 9 0.61 -7.15 1.28
C VAL A 9 1.62 -6.23 0.64
N ALA A 10 1.39 -4.93 0.76
CA ALA A 10 2.28 -3.95 0.17
C ALA A 10 2.54 -2.80 1.15
N TYR A 11 3.79 -2.36 1.18
CA TYR A 11 4.21 -1.18 1.93
C TYR A 11 4.44 -0.07 0.93
N TYR A 12 3.62 0.99 0.98
CA TYR A 12 3.71 2.15 0.09
C TYR A 12 4.11 1.75 -1.34
N PRO A 13 3.24 0.98 -2.03
CA PRO A 13 3.59 0.45 -3.35
C PRO A 13 3.72 1.54 -4.41
N HIS A 14 4.45 1.22 -5.45
CA HIS A 14 4.67 2.12 -6.58
C HIS A 14 3.68 1.72 -7.69
N TRP A 15 2.49 2.25 -7.63
CA TRP A 15 1.40 1.86 -8.53
C TRP A 15 1.12 2.83 -9.66
N GLN A 16 2.02 3.79 -9.89
CA GLN A 16 1.86 4.71 -11.01
C GLN A 16 1.97 3.97 -12.34
N ASP A 17 1.25 4.48 -13.34
CA ASP A 17 1.36 3.97 -14.70
C ASP A 17 2.67 4.47 -15.31
N PRO A 18 3.64 3.59 -15.57
CA PRO A 18 4.93 4.03 -16.10
C PRO A 18 4.84 4.54 -17.53
N ASN A 19 3.75 4.23 -18.23
CA ASN A 19 3.57 4.64 -19.62
C ASN A 19 2.79 5.94 -19.75
N ALA A 20 2.29 6.50 -18.65
CA ALA A 20 1.58 7.77 -18.70
C ALA A 20 2.57 8.92 -18.87
N PRO A 21 2.19 9.99 -19.56
CA PRO A 21 3.03 11.18 -19.63
C PRO A 21 3.38 11.67 -18.23
N GLU A 22 4.60 12.17 -18.06
CA GLU A 22 5.09 12.54 -16.73
C GLU A 22 4.13 13.50 -16.01
N ALA A 23 3.56 14.44 -16.74
CA ALA A 23 2.66 15.42 -16.14
C ALA A 23 1.38 14.79 -15.59
N LEU A 24 1.01 13.60 -16.07
CA LEU A 24 -0.23 12.93 -15.67
C LEU A 24 0.00 11.77 -14.71
N GLN A 25 1.25 11.42 -14.42
CA GLN A 25 1.51 10.24 -13.59
C GLN A 25 0.99 10.37 -12.18
N VAL A 26 0.83 11.60 -11.69
CA VAL A 26 0.29 11.82 -10.36
C VAL A 26 -1.20 11.42 -10.27
N TYR A 27 -1.85 11.28 -11.42
CA TYR A 27 -3.27 10.95 -11.48
C TYR A 27 -3.54 9.57 -12.08
N SER A 28 -2.49 8.88 -12.52
CA SER A 28 -2.67 7.66 -13.32
C SER A 28 -2.06 6.46 -12.59
N TYR A 29 -2.89 5.48 -12.28
CA TYR A 29 -2.39 4.22 -11.74
C TYR A 29 -2.22 3.21 -12.88
N ALA A 30 -1.40 2.19 -12.62
CA ALA A 30 -1.15 1.15 -13.62
C ALA A 30 -2.45 0.44 -13.97
N PRO A 31 -2.70 0.17 -15.26
CA PRO A 31 -3.95 -0.48 -15.67
C PRO A 31 -4.21 -1.82 -15.01
N GLU A 32 -3.16 -2.52 -14.61
CA GLU A 32 -3.28 -3.83 -13.95
C GLU A 32 -4.04 -3.74 -12.63
N ILE A 33 -4.12 -2.56 -12.03
CA ILE A 33 -4.89 -2.37 -10.81
C ILE A 33 -6.35 -2.75 -11.02
N ASN A 34 -6.88 -2.52 -12.22
CA ASN A 34 -8.27 -2.83 -12.51
C ASN A 34 -8.59 -4.31 -12.42
N ASP A 35 -7.60 -5.17 -12.58
CA ASP A 35 -7.77 -6.62 -12.57
C ASP A 35 -7.42 -7.25 -11.22
N PHE A 36 -7.09 -6.44 -10.24
CA PHE A 36 -6.68 -6.92 -8.92
C PHE A 36 -7.88 -7.51 -8.19
N ASP A 37 -7.81 -8.77 -7.80
CA ASP A 37 -8.96 -9.45 -7.21
C ASP A 37 -8.65 -10.28 -5.97
N VAL A 38 -7.41 -10.29 -5.48
CA VAL A 38 -7.07 -11.02 -4.27
C VAL A 38 -7.18 -10.11 -3.05
N PRO A 39 -7.42 -10.67 -1.85
CA PRO A 39 -7.41 -9.83 -0.64
C PRO A 39 -6.08 -9.12 -0.49
N ALA A 40 -6.13 -7.84 -0.16
CA ALA A 40 -4.93 -7.01 -0.10
C ALA A 40 -4.92 -6.17 1.16
N MET A 41 -3.73 -5.95 1.70
CA MET A 41 -3.50 -5.02 2.80
C MET A 41 -2.36 -4.08 2.38
N VAL A 42 -2.61 -2.79 2.45
CA VAL A 42 -1.67 -1.78 1.98
C VAL A 42 -1.38 -0.80 3.10
N PHE A 43 -0.10 -0.55 3.34
CA PHE A 43 0.35 0.38 4.38
C PHE A 43 1.03 1.58 3.75
N VAL A 44 0.75 2.77 4.28
CA VAL A 44 1.42 3.98 3.83
C VAL A 44 1.48 4.97 4.99
N GLY A 45 2.52 5.80 5.03
CA GLY A 45 2.58 6.90 5.99
C GLY A 45 1.79 8.09 5.47
N GLU A 46 1.23 8.87 6.39
CA GLU A 46 0.44 10.04 6.03
C GLU A 46 1.24 11.01 5.16
N HIS A 47 2.55 11.12 5.43
CA HIS A 47 3.41 12.06 4.73
C HIS A 47 4.25 11.40 3.64
N GLU A 48 3.72 10.31 3.07
CA GLU A 48 4.35 9.68 1.91
C GLU A 48 4.49 10.70 0.78
N GLN A 49 5.45 10.46 -0.13
CA GLN A 49 5.61 11.32 -1.29
C GLN A 49 4.26 11.57 -1.96
N TYR A 50 3.98 12.84 -2.26
CA TYR A 50 2.65 13.26 -2.72
C TYR A 50 2.16 12.45 -3.92
N GLN A 51 3.01 12.29 -4.92
CA GLN A 51 2.60 11.61 -6.15
C GLN A 51 2.26 10.16 -5.90
N ARG A 52 3.09 9.47 -5.11
CA ARG A 52 2.87 8.07 -4.80
C ARG A 52 1.59 7.89 -3.99
N LYS A 53 1.41 8.71 -2.96
CA LYS A 53 0.24 8.57 -2.10
C LYS A 53 -1.04 8.84 -2.89
N ARG A 54 -1.02 9.82 -3.78
CA ARG A 54 -2.21 10.13 -4.58
C ARG A 54 -2.60 8.98 -5.48
N VAL A 55 -1.63 8.32 -6.08
CA VAL A 55 -1.92 7.15 -6.93
C VAL A 55 -2.41 5.98 -6.10
N ILE A 56 -1.84 5.77 -4.92
CA ILE A 56 -2.31 4.71 -4.02
C ILE A 56 -3.75 4.99 -3.60
N ASP A 57 -4.05 6.22 -3.20
CA ASP A 57 -5.41 6.60 -2.80
C ASP A 57 -6.41 6.33 -3.92
N SER A 58 -6.06 6.73 -5.15
CA SER A 58 -6.91 6.51 -6.32
C SER A 58 -7.12 5.03 -6.60
N SER A 59 -6.05 4.25 -6.51
CA SER A 59 -6.12 2.81 -6.74
C SER A 59 -7.02 2.13 -5.72
N VAL A 60 -6.87 2.50 -4.45
CA VAL A 60 -7.67 1.93 -3.38
C VAL A 60 -9.15 2.27 -3.57
N ASP A 61 -9.43 3.53 -3.94
CA ASP A 61 -10.81 3.94 -4.20
C ASP A 61 -11.43 3.13 -5.32
N THR A 62 -10.68 2.91 -6.40
CA THR A 62 -11.16 2.12 -7.53
C THR A 62 -11.47 0.70 -7.10
N LEU A 63 -10.57 0.08 -6.33
CA LEU A 63 -10.78 -1.29 -5.88
C LEU A 63 -11.97 -1.40 -4.94
N ARG A 64 -12.17 -0.41 -4.08
CA ARG A 64 -13.32 -0.40 -3.18
C ARG A 64 -14.63 -0.25 -3.96
N GLN A 65 -14.63 0.58 -4.99
CA GLN A 65 -15.82 0.72 -5.83
C GLN A 65 -16.16 -0.57 -6.55
N LYS A 66 -15.17 -1.38 -6.87
CA LYS A 66 -15.36 -2.68 -7.49
C LYS A 66 -15.59 -3.79 -6.47
N ARG A 67 -15.71 -3.43 -5.19
CA ARG A 67 -15.95 -4.34 -4.08
C ARG A 67 -14.85 -5.39 -3.93
N ARG A 68 -13.62 -5.00 -4.24
CA ARG A 68 -12.46 -5.87 -4.02
C ARG A 68 -12.08 -5.81 -2.54
N PRO A 69 -11.62 -6.92 -1.97
CA PRO A 69 -11.28 -6.97 -0.53
C PRO A 69 -9.93 -6.32 -0.28
N ILE A 70 -9.94 -5.02 0.01
CA ILE A 70 -8.72 -4.26 0.26
C ILE A 70 -8.80 -3.54 1.60
N THR A 71 -7.74 -3.66 2.39
CA THR A 71 -7.55 -2.94 3.64
C THR A 71 -6.42 -1.93 3.44
N TYR A 72 -6.72 -0.67 3.69
CA TYR A 72 -5.76 0.41 3.47
C TYR A 72 -5.51 1.09 4.81
N ILE A 73 -4.26 1.05 5.27
CA ILE A 73 -3.87 1.58 6.56
C ILE A 73 -2.90 2.74 6.37
N VAL A 74 -3.32 3.92 6.81
CA VAL A 74 -2.50 5.13 6.74
C VAL A 74 -2.07 5.48 8.15
N TYR A 75 -0.76 5.59 8.36
CA TYR A 75 -0.21 5.91 9.67
C TYR A 75 -0.03 7.41 9.83
N PRO A 76 -0.76 8.05 10.76
CA PRO A 76 -0.65 9.49 10.97
C PRO A 76 0.74 9.89 11.43
N GLY A 77 1.22 11.02 10.93
CA GLY A 77 2.50 11.59 11.36
C GLY A 77 3.71 10.84 10.88
N VAL A 78 3.55 9.88 9.98
CA VAL A 78 4.63 9.01 9.55
C VAL A 78 5.02 9.36 8.11
N GLY A 79 6.32 9.44 7.85
CA GLY A 79 6.83 9.74 6.54
C GLY A 79 6.98 8.51 5.66
N ARG A 80 7.46 8.73 4.43
CA ARG A 80 7.67 7.62 3.52
C ARG A 80 8.82 6.75 4.00
N GLY A 81 8.76 5.47 3.64
CA GLY A 81 9.81 4.53 3.99
C GLY A 81 9.91 4.32 5.49
N PHE A 82 8.80 4.38 6.20
CA PHE A 82 8.80 4.39 7.66
C PHE A 82 9.42 3.13 8.27
N ASP A 83 9.41 2.04 7.55
CA ASP A 83 9.87 0.76 8.13
C ASP A 83 11.37 0.53 7.92
N PHE A 84 12.06 1.37 7.13
CA PHE A 84 13.50 1.20 6.94
C PHE A 84 14.26 2.52 6.82
N ARG A 85 13.72 3.61 7.40
CA ARG A 85 14.47 4.86 7.41
C ARG A 85 15.71 4.71 8.30
N PRO A 86 16.81 5.41 7.95
CA PRO A 86 18.01 5.35 8.78
C PRO A 86 17.70 5.76 10.21
N GLU A 87 18.41 5.14 11.14
CA GLU A 87 18.14 5.34 12.56
C GLU A 87 18.23 6.80 12.98
N ASN A 88 19.17 7.53 12.39
CA ASN A 88 19.38 8.93 12.78
C ASN A 88 18.28 9.88 12.30
N VAL A 89 17.38 9.40 11.43
CA VAL A 89 16.22 10.21 10.99
C VAL A 89 14.90 9.53 11.29
N ARG A 90 14.95 8.38 11.98
CA ARG A 90 13.76 7.64 12.31
C ARG A 90 13.07 8.27 13.53
N THR A 91 11.77 8.44 13.45
CA THR A 91 11.00 9.00 14.55
C THR A 91 10.36 7.89 15.36
N PHE A 92 9.87 8.27 16.56
CA PHE A 92 9.12 7.33 17.38
C PHE A 92 7.88 6.82 16.64
N ALA A 93 7.22 7.72 15.90
CA ALA A 93 6.05 7.32 15.11
C ALA A 93 6.43 6.32 14.03
N ASP A 94 7.60 6.47 13.40
CA ASP A 94 8.07 5.50 12.42
C ASP A 94 8.25 4.13 13.04
N ASP A 95 8.83 4.06 14.22
CA ASP A 95 9.04 2.77 14.90
C ASP A 95 7.73 2.11 15.27
N LEU A 96 6.77 2.87 15.79
CA LEU A 96 5.46 2.32 16.14
C LEU A 96 4.74 1.81 14.89
N ALA A 97 4.80 2.58 13.80
CA ALA A 97 4.16 2.18 12.56
C ALA A 97 4.78 0.90 12.01
N ALA A 98 6.11 0.81 12.03
CA ALA A 98 6.79 -0.38 11.52
C ALA A 98 6.40 -1.63 12.32
N LYS A 99 6.36 -1.52 13.64
CA LYS A 99 5.96 -2.65 14.49
C LYS A 99 4.52 -3.04 14.26
N ASP A 100 3.63 -2.06 14.19
CA ASP A 100 2.21 -2.32 13.96
C ASP A 100 2.00 -2.97 12.60
N ALA A 101 2.67 -2.46 11.57
CA ALA A 101 2.51 -2.99 10.22
C ALA A 101 2.95 -4.45 10.14
N ILE A 102 4.06 -4.79 10.77
CA ILE A 102 4.54 -6.18 10.78
C ILE A 102 3.51 -7.10 11.43
N GLN A 103 2.92 -6.69 12.54
CA GLN A 103 1.94 -7.50 13.26
C GLN A 103 0.67 -7.66 12.44
N ARG A 104 0.19 -6.58 11.83
CA ARG A 104 -1.02 -6.63 11.02
C ARG A 104 -0.81 -7.48 9.77
N ALA A 105 0.35 -7.31 9.12
CA ALA A 105 0.66 -8.10 7.93
C ALA A 105 0.73 -9.58 8.26
N ALA A 106 1.36 -9.94 9.38
CA ALA A 106 1.46 -11.33 9.78
C ALA A 106 0.09 -11.93 10.07
N ALA A 107 -0.76 -11.21 10.79
CA ALA A 107 -2.10 -11.67 11.10
C ALA A 107 -2.93 -11.83 9.83
N PHE A 108 -2.84 -10.87 8.93
CA PHE A 108 -3.56 -10.89 7.67
C PHE A 108 -3.15 -12.11 6.83
N MET A 109 -1.85 -12.34 6.72
CA MET A 109 -1.36 -13.47 5.94
C MET A 109 -1.77 -14.79 6.56
N ARG A 110 -1.71 -14.92 7.90
CA ARG A 110 -2.15 -16.15 8.55
C ARG A 110 -3.61 -16.44 8.27
N SER A 111 -4.46 -15.39 8.34
CA SER A 111 -5.88 -15.60 8.12
C SER A 111 -6.21 -16.07 6.71
N HIS A 112 -5.36 -15.78 5.76
CA HIS A 112 -5.59 -16.15 4.36
C HIS A 112 -4.83 -17.40 3.92
N LEU A 113 -3.77 -17.77 4.64
CA LEU A 113 -2.95 -18.91 4.25
C LEU A 113 -3.26 -20.18 5.01
N GLU A 114 -3.91 -20.06 6.16
CA GLU A 114 -4.23 -21.20 7.01
C GLU A 114 -5.63 -21.73 6.81
N ARG A 115 -6.28 -21.32 5.77
CA ARG A 115 -7.66 -21.73 5.49
C ARG A 115 -7.73 -23.11 4.88
#